data_a84bad47e9e0af65868eb513d17d0c68
#
_entry.id   a84bad47e9e0af65868eb513d17d0c68
#
_cell.length_a   1.000
_cell.length_b   1.000
_cell.length_c   1.000
_cell.angle_alpha   90.00
_cell.angle_beta   90.00
_cell.angle_gamma   90.00
#
_symmetry.space_group_name_H-M   'P 1'
#
loop_
_entity.id
_entity.type
_entity.pdbx_description
1 polymer ?
#
loop_
_entity_poly.entity_id
_entity_poly.type
_entity_poly.pdbx_seq_one_letter_code
_entity_poly.pdbx_strand_id
1 'polypeptide(L)'
;MKGVRVNVLEEWTALVCRELGIDPARVDRAAVLDLTRDVAHGVARPAAPLTAYLVGLAQGAGSAPPDVVERLSRMAKDWAEATAQTRAAPDTPDS
;
A
#
# COMPACT_ATOMS: atom_id res chain seq x y z
N MET A 1 17.50 -12.91 -18.97
CA MET A 1 17.59 -12.31 -18.22
C MET A 1 16.74 -12.22 -17.06
N LYS A 2 17.11 -12.79 -16.05
CA LYS A 2 16.44 -12.76 -14.92
C LYS A 2 16.21 -11.45 -14.35
N GLY A 3 17.02 -10.54 -14.36
CA GLY A 3 16.85 -9.26 -13.75
C GLY A 3 15.96 -8.33 -14.50
N VAL A 4 15.41 -8.74 -15.61
CA VAL A 4 14.66 -7.83 -16.43
C VAL A 4 13.47 -7.26 -15.74
N ARG A 5 12.69 -8.08 -15.04
CA ARG A 5 11.51 -7.57 -14.41
C ARG A 5 11.81 -6.60 -13.31
N VAL A 6 12.83 -6.89 -12.52
CA VAL A 6 13.23 -6.00 -11.45
C VAL A 6 13.71 -4.68 -12.03
N ASN A 7 14.46 -4.74 -13.12
CA ASN A 7 14.97 -3.53 -13.74
C ASN A 7 13.86 -2.67 -14.30
N VAL A 8 12.82 -3.27 -14.84
CA VAL A 8 11.70 -2.51 -15.36
C VAL A 8 11.05 -1.69 -14.27
N LEU A 9 10.80 -2.30 -13.11
CA LEU A 9 10.19 -1.56 -12.03
C LEU A 9 11.10 -0.45 -11.52
N GLU A 10 12.38 -0.74 -11.38
CA GLU A 10 13.33 0.27 -10.94
C GLU A 10 13.46 1.39 -11.94
N GLU A 11 13.52 1.05 -13.21
CA GLU A 11 13.68 2.06 -14.24
C GLU A 11 12.45 2.96 -14.30
N TRP A 12 11.27 2.37 -14.23
CA TRP A 12 10.05 3.15 -14.24
C TRP A 12 9.98 4.06 -13.03
N THR A 13 10.31 3.51 -11.85
CA THR A 13 10.27 4.29 -10.62
C THR A 13 11.23 5.48 -10.71
N ALA A 14 12.42 5.25 -11.24
CA ALA A 14 13.39 6.33 -11.36
C ALA A 14 12.90 7.40 -12.32
N LEU A 15 12.27 6.97 -13.41
CA LEU A 15 11.76 7.90 -14.39
C LEU A 15 10.65 8.78 -13.79
N VAL A 16 9.73 8.15 -13.07
CA VAL A 16 8.64 8.89 -12.44
C VAL A 16 9.18 9.83 -11.36
N CYS A 17 10.14 9.36 -10.58
CA CYS A 17 10.74 10.23 -9.56
C CYS A 17 11.38 11.46 -10.19
N ARG A 18 12.04 11.26 -11.32
CA ARG A 18 12.66 12.38 -12.02
C ARG A 18 11.61 13.35 -12.52
N GLU A 19 10.53 12.82 -13.08
CA GLU A 19 9.45 13.65 -13.57
C GLU A 19 8.83 14.46 -12.45
N LEU A 20 8.72 13.89 -11.26
CA LEU A 20 8.07 14.54 -10.14
C LEU A 20 9.02 15.31 -9.22
N GLY A 21 10.30 15.27 -9.51
CA GLY A 21 11.27 15.95 -8.67
C GLY A 21 11.47 15.31 -7.32
N ILE A 22 11.32 14.00 -7.25
CA ILE A 22 11.47 13.26 -6.00
C ILE A 22 12.79 12.52 -6.02
N ASP A 23 13.52 12.58 -4.90
CA ASP A 23 14.76 11.83 -4.75
C ASP A 23 14.40 10.35 -4.57
N PRO A 24 14.83 9.48 -5.47
CA PRO A 24 14.49 8.05 -5.35
C PRO A 24 14.96 7.43 -4.05
N ALA A 25 15.99 7.97 -3.43
CA ALA A 25 16.47 7.42 -2.16
C ALA A 25 15.45 7.57 -1.05
N ARG A 26 14.46 8.44 -1.23
CA ARG A 26 13.42 8.61 -0.22
C ARG A 26 12.29 7.62 -0.38
N VAL A 27 12.31 6.82 -1.42
CA VAL A 27 11.22 5.90 -1.71
C VAL A 27 11.59 4.51 -1.23
N ASP A 28 10.79 3.97 -0.32
CA ASP A 28 10.98 2.60 0.12
C ASP A 28 10.00 1.74 -0.66
N ARG A 29 10.45 1.28 -1.83
CA ARG A 29 9.59 0.53 -2.72
C ARG A 29 9.04 -0.72 -2.09
N ALA A 30 9.91 -1.45 -1.38
CA ALA A 30 9.49 -2.72 -0.79
C ALA A 30 8.38 -2.50 0.23
N ALA A 31 8.51 -1.47 1.05
CA ALA A 31 7.50 -1.19 2.07
C ALA A 31 6.18 -0.80 1.43
N VAL A 32 6.23 0.01 0.39
CA VAL A 32 5.01 0.45 -0.29
C VAL A 32 4.33 -0.74 -0.97
N LEU A 33 5.10 -1.59 -1.62
CA LEU A 33 4.52 -2.73 -2.30
C LEU A 33 3.93 -3.74 -1.31
N ASP A 34 4.58 -3.91 -0.17
CA ASP A 34 4.02 -4.78 0.87
C ASP A 34 2.73 -4.21 1.41
N LEU A 35 2.68 -2.91 1.64
CA LEU A 35 1.47 -2.25 2.10
C LEU A 35 0.33 -2.45 1.12
N THR A 36 0.58 -2.20 -0.17
CA THR A 36 -0.47 -2.32 -1.15
C THR A 36 -0.96 -3.74 -1.29
N ARG A 37 -0.06 -4.72 -1.11
CA ARG A 37 -0.48 -6.10 -1.13
C ARG A 37 -1.39 -6.41 0.05
N ASP A 38 -1.05 -5.94 1.23
CA ASP A 38 -1.86 -6.16 2.42
C ASP A 38 -3.23 -5.53 2.25
N VAL A 39 -3.28 -4.33 1.70
CA VAL A 39 -4.55 -3.64 1.49
C VAL A 39 -5.38 -4.34 0.42
N ALA A 40 -4.75 -4.74 -0.67
CA ALA A 40 -5.48 -5.39 -1.75
C ALA A 40 -6.11 -6.69 -1.29
N HIS A 41 -5.38 -7.44 -0.46
CA HIS A 41 -5.90 -8.72 0.01
C HIS A 41 -6.83 -8.58 1.21
N GLY A 42 -6.57 -7.65 2.08
CA GLY A 42 -7.36 -7.52 3.31
C GLY A 42 -8.56 -6.62 3.19
N VAL A 43 -8.51 -5.65 2.31
CA VAL A 43 -9.59 -4.69 2.18
C VAL A 43 -10.26 -4.83 0.82
N ALA A 44 -9.60 -4.40 -0.25
CA ALA A 44 -10.12 -4.53 -1.60
C ALA A 44 -9.02 -4.12 -2.56
N ARG A 45 -8.99 -4.70 -3.75
CA ARG A 45 -7.97 -4.37 -4.72
C ARG A 45 -7.88 -2.88 -5.02
N PRO A 46 -8.99 -2.20 -5.33
CA PRO A 46 -8.87 -0.79 -5.65
C PRO A 46 -8.47 0.09 -4.48
N ALA A 47 -8.58 -0.43 -3.26
CA ALA A 47 -8.13 0.34 -2.11
C ALA A 47 -6.61 0.44 -2.05
N ALA A 48 -5.89 -0.47 -2.70
CA ALA A 48 -4.43 -0.47 -2.65
C ALA A 48 -3.82 0.80 -3.25
N PRO A 49 -4.15 1.16 -4.51
CA PRO A 49 -3.59 2.40 -5.04
C PRO A 49 -4.08 3.63 -4.31
N LEU A 50 -5.31 3.62 -3.83
CA LEU A 50 -5.81 4.75 -3.07
C LEU A 50 -5.04 4.92 -1.77
N THR A 51 -4.77 3.84 -1.07
CA THR A 51 -4.01 3.91 0.17
C THR A 51 -2.61 4.42 -0.08
N ALA A 52 -1.96 3.94 -1.15
CA ALA A 52 -0.61 4.40 -1.46
C ALA A 52 -0.61 5.90 -1.76
N TYR A 53 -1.61 6.37 -2.49
CA TYR A 53 -1.70 7.78 -2.81
C TYR A 53 -1.89 8.62 -1.55
N LEU A 54 -2.76 8.15 -0.64
CA LEU A 54 -3.01 8.88 0.60
C LEU A 54 -1.78 8.91 1.49
N VAL A 55 -1.02 7.83 1.54
CA VAL A 55 0.22 7.82 2.28
C VAL A 55 1.17 8.86 1.70
N GLY A 56 1.27 8.91 0.37
CA GLY A 56 2.13 9.88 -0.27
C GLY A 56 1.71 11.31 0.04
N LEU A 57 0.39 11.56 0.05
CA LEU A 57 -0.09 12.89 0.41
C LEU A 57 0.29 13.25 1.83
N ALA A 58 0.11 12.33 2.76
CA ALA A 58 0.42 12.59 4.16
C ALA A 58 1.91 12.81 4.37
N GLN A 59 2.72 12.00 3.71
CA GLN A 59 4.17 12.15 3.84
C GLN A 59 4.63 13.46 3.22
N GLY A 60 4.08 13.80 2.07
CA GLY A 60 4.44 15.05 1.41
C GLY A 60 4.04 16.27 2.20
N ALA A 61 2.95 16.18 2.93
CA ALA A 61 2.49 17.28 3.77
C ALA A 61 3.19 17.33 5.12
N GLY A 62 4.03 16.35 5.41
CA GLY A 62 4.72 16.30 6.68
C GLY A 62 3.84 15.87 7.84
N SER A 63 2.67 15.32 7.56
CA SER A 63 1.75 14.94 8.61
C SER A 63 1.76 13.45 8.93
N ALA A 64 2.51 12.66 8.18
CA ALA A 64 2.54 11.23 8.43
C ALA A 64 3.53 10.90 9.54
N PRO A 65 3.17 9.98 10.43
CA PRO A 65 4.14 9.52 11.42
C PRO A 65 5.21 8.68 10.76
N PRO A 66 6.38 8.52 11.38
CA PRO A 66 7.46 7.77 10.74
C PRO A 66 7.10 6.32 10.44
N ASP A 67 6.19 5.73 11.21
CA ASP A 67 5.81 4.34 11.01
C ASP A 67 4.49 4.19 10.29
N VAL A 68 4.13 5.16 9.44
CA VAL A 68 2.82 5.18 8.82
C VAL A 68 2.57 3.91 8.00
N VAL A 69 3.57 3.42 7.29
CA VAL A 69 3.36 2.26 6.43
C VAL A 69 3.06 1.02 7.26
N GLU A 70 3.82 0.82 8.33
CA GLU A 70 3.59 -0.32 9.21
C GLU A 70 2.25 -0.24 9.90
N ARG A 71 1.85 0.96 10.27
CA ARG A 71 0.56 1.14 10.93
C ARG A 71 -0.59 0.79 9.98
N LEU A 72 -0.50 1.21 8.74
CA LEU A 72 -1.55 0.93 7.78
C LEU A 72 -1.58 -0.53 7.37
N SER A 73 -0.42 -1.17 7.29
CA SER A 73 -0.40 -2.61 7.03
C SER A 73 -1.11 -3.36 8.16
N ARG A 74 -0.86 -2.96 9.38
CA ARG A 74 -1.53 -3.57 10.51
C ARG A 74 -3.03 -3.33 10.47
N MET A 75 -3.42 -2.10 10.12
CA MET A 75 -4.83 -1.78 9.98
C MET A 75 -5.51 -2.64 8.92
N ALA A 76 -4.83 -2.89 7.81
CA ALA A 76 -5.39 -3.71 6.75
C ALA A 76 -5.59 -5.15 7.22
N LYS A 77 -4.66 -5.66 8.00
CA LYS A 77 -4.77 -7.01 8.53
C LYS A 77 -5.89 -7.11 9.55
N ASP A 78 -5.99 -6.10 10.40
CA ASP A 78 -7.08 -6.07 11.39
C ASP A 78 -8.43 -5.97 10.70
N TRP A 79 -8.50 -5.18 9.65
CA TRP A 79 -9.73 -5.07 8.87
C TRP A 79 -10.11 -6.41 8.27
N ALA A 80 -9.13 -7.13 7.74
CA ALA A 80 -9.38 -8.43 7.13
C ALA A 80 -9.92 -9.41 8.16
N GLU A 81 -9.35 -9.40 9.35
CA GLU A 81 -9.82 -10.29 10.39
C GLU A 81 -11.22 -9.93 10.86
N ALA A 82 -11.48 -8.67 11.07
CA ALA A 82 -12.79 -8.24 11.50
C ALA A 82 -13.85 -8.57 10.45
N THR A 83 -13.50 -8.38 9.19
CA THR A 83 -14.43 -8.67 8.12
C THR A 83 -14.67 -10.16 7.98
N ALA A 84 -13.64 -10.96 8.14
CA ALA A 84 -13.78 -12.40 8.06
C ALA A 84 -14.69 -12.90 9.17
N GLN A 85 -14.54 -12.37 10.36
CA GLN A 85 -15.40 -12.76 11.44
C GLN A 85 -16.84 -12.37 11.16
N THR A 86 -17.06 -11.20 10.63
CA THR A 86 -18.39 -10.77 10.29
C THR A 86 -19.00 -11.64 9.22
N ARG A 87 -18.21 -12.00 8.23
CA ARG A 87 -18.72 -12.84 7.19
C ARG A 87 -19.02 -14.23 7.64
N ALA A 88 -18.26 -14.69 8.63
CA ALA A 88 -18.48 -16.03 9.14
C ALA A 88 -19.74 -16.10 9.98
N ALA A 89 -20.29 -14.98 10.37
CA ALA A 89 -21.51 -14.98 11.15
C ALA A 89 -22.63 -15.44 10.28
N PRO A 90 -23.24 -16.49 10.63
CA PRO A 90 -24.20 -17.08 9.72
C PRO A 90 -25.48 -16.32 9.57
N ASP A 91 -25.75 -15.49 10.44
CA ASP A 91 -26.96 -14.87 10.32
C ASP A 91 -27.01 -13.58 9.77
N THR A 92 -26.18 -13.17 8.98
CA THR A 92 -26.26 -11.90 8.47
C THR A 92 -27.10 -12.03 7.33
N PRO A 93 -28.25 -12.04 7.47
CA PRO A 93 -29.08 -12.20 6.36
C PRO A 93 -29.09 -11.06 5.51
N ASP A 94 -29.08 -10.36 5.58
CA ASP A 94 -29.21 -9.49 4.69
C ASP A 94 -28.48 -9.10 4.23
N SER A 95 -28.21 -9.42 4.45
CA SER A 95 -27.75 -9.23 3.92
C SER A 95 -27.82 -9.06 3.27
#